data_6de263e52fa3ab8690708f73131b0c0e
#
_entry.id   6de263e52fa3ab8690708f73131b0c0e
#
_cell.length_a   1.000
_cell.length_b   1.000
_cell.length_c   1.000
_cell.angle_alpha   90.00
_cell.angle_beta   90.00
_cell.angle_gamma   90.00
#
_symmetry.space_group_name_H-M   'P 1'
#
loop_
_entity.id
_entity.type
_entity.pdbx_description
1 polymer ?
#
loop_
_entity_poly.entity_id
_entity_poly.type
_entity_poly.pdbx_seq_one_letter_code
_entity_poly.pdbx_strand_id
1 'polypeptide(L)'
;MKAGAWQYDIVTDGHKCNMTDMGSAIGLVQLTRYEEMLRKREAIFDTYTKVLAEKEWAIIPFKKDETKETSYHLYPLRIKGFGEDERNEVIKMLAEKDIATNVHFKPLPMFTLYKNLGYNIEDYPNAYAQYANEISLPVYSTLSLEDAEYVAKELVAAVEKVMK
;
A
#
# COMPACT_ATOMS: atom_id res chain seq x y z
N MET A 1 11.76 -10.43 -4.13
CA MET A 1 12.09 -8.96 -4.22
C MET A 1 13.08 -8.64 -3.11
N LYS A 2 14.02 -7.70 -3.32
CA LYS A 2 14.89 -7.27 -2.20
C LYS A 2 14.06 -6.52 -1.17
N ALA A 3 14.21 -6.84 0.13
CA ALA A 3 13.64 -6.06 1.21
C ALA A 3 14.11 -4.59 1.09
N GLY A 4 13.20 -3.63 1.29
CA GLY A 4 13.51 -2.21 1.15
C GLY A 4 13.49 -1.65 -0.30
N ALA A 5 13.13 -2.46 -1.30
CA ALA A 5 13.05 -2.00 -2.70
C ALA A 5 11.98 -0.90 -2.94
N TRP A 6 11.09 -0.66 -1.97
CA TRP A 6 10.08 0.41 -1.99
C TRP A 6 10.64 1.77 -1.54
N GLN A 7 11.82 1.78 -0.89
CA GLN A 7 12.43 3.02 -0.39
C GLN A 7 13.04 3.84 -1.53
N TYR A 8 12.72 5.12 -1.56
CA TYR A 8 13.29 6.08 -2.50
C TYR A 8 13.40 7.46 -1.83
N ASP A 9 14.14 8.39 -2.48
CA ASP A 9 14.24 9.77 -2.05
C ASP A 9 13.88 10.72 -3.19
N ILE A 10 13.48 11.93 -2.84
CA ILE A 10 13.26 13.06 -3.76
C ILE A 10 14.33 14.10 -3.41
N VAL A 11 15.29 14.26 -4.31
CA VAL A 11 16.45 15.14 -4.10
C VAL A 11 16.37 16.46 -4.87
N THR A 12 15.53 16.51 -5.92
CA THR A 12 15.31 17.69 -6.75
C THR A 12 13.87 17.72 -7.27
N ASP A 13 13.41 18.88 -7.69
CA ASP A 13 12.13 19.04 -8.38
C ASP A 13 12.17 18.40 -9.77
N GLY A 14 11.01 17.93 -10.21
CA GLY A 14 10.80 17.32 -11.52
C GLY A 14 9.97 18.23 -12.44
N HIS A 15 9.63 17.68 -13.60
CA HIS A 15 8.78 18.34 -14.59
C HIS A 15 7.39 17.72 -14.61
N LYS A 16 6.35 18.55 -14.72
CA LYS A 16 5.00 18.10 -15.07
C LYS A 16 4.90 18.01 -16.58
N CYS A 17 4.60 16.80 -17.09
CA CYS A 17 4.35 16.58 -18.51
C CYS A 17 2.90 16.11 -18.74
N ASN A 18 2.32 16.50 -19.87
CA ASN A 18 1.03 15.99 -20.29
C ASN A 18 1.16 14.57 -20.85
N MET A 19 0.06 13.82 -20.80
CA MET A 19 -0.01 12.51 -21.43
C MET A 19 0.17 12.65 -22.94
N THR A 20 0.93 11.76 -23.56
CA THR A 20 1.09 11.70 -25.02
C THR A 20 -0.12 11.04 -25.66
N ASP A 21 -0.32 11.24 -26.97
CA ASP A 21 -1.40 10.61 -27.73
C ASP A 21 -1.29 9.07 -27.68
N MET A 22 -0.08 8.53 -27.74
CA MET A 22 0.15 7.08 -27.56
C MET A 22 -0.30 6.59 -26.18
N GLY A 23 0.03 7.34 -25.12
CA GLY A 23 -0.42 7.02 -23.76
C GLY A 23 -1.94 7.09 -23.64
N SER A 24 -2.55 8.10 -24.27
CA SER A 24 -4.00 8.27 -24.30
C SER A 24 -4.72 7.15 -25.06
N ALA A 25 -4.18 6.69 -26.18
CA ALA A 25 -4.72 5.57 -26.95
C ALA A 25 -4.68 4.25 -26.12
N ILE A 26 -3.60 3.98 -25.41
CA ILE A 26 -3.52 2.85 -24.48
C ILE A 26 -4.54 2.99 -23.37
N GLY A 27 -4.68 4.20 -22.80
CA GLY A 27 -5.66 4.50 -21.75
C GLY A 27 -7.10 4.23 -22.18
N LEU A 28 -7.48 4.62 -23.40
CA LEU A 28 -8.81 4.36 -23.96
C LEU A 28 -9.11 2.86 -24.05
N VAL A 29 -8.14 2.05 -24.49
CA VAL A 29 -8.28 0.59 -24.53
C VAL A 29 -8.41 0.01 -23.11
N GLN A 30 -7.63 0.50 -22.15
CA GLN A 30 -7.74 0.04 -20.76
C GLN A 30 -9.09 0.38 -20.12
N LEU A 31 -9.70 1.53 -20.47
CA LEU A 31 -11.03 1.90 -20.00
C LEU A 31 -12.10 0.88 -20.39
N THR A 32 -12.02 0.26 -21.56
CA THR A 32 -13.00 -0.77 -21.97
C THR A 32 -12.95 -2.04 -21.10
N ARG A 33 -11.85 -2.24 -20.36
CA ARG A 33 -11.63 -3.39 -19.48
C ARG A 33 -11.74 -3.03 -17.99
N TYR A 34 -11.99 -1.75 -17.69
CA TYR A 34 -11.91 -1.22 -16.32
C TYR A 34 -12.86 -1.93 -15.36
N GLU A 35 -14.11 -2.12 -15.73
CA GLU A 35 -15.14 -2.76 -14.90
C GLU A 35 -14.79 -4.21 -14.53
N GLU A 36 -14.21 -4.97 -15.44
CA GLU A 36 -13.75 -6.33 -15.18
C GLU A 36 -12.56 -6.32 -14.19
N MET A 37 -11.59 -5.44 -14.42
CA MET A 37 -10.43 -5.30 -13.55
C MET A 37 -10.82 -4.82 -12.16
N LEU A 38 -11.82 -3.93 -12.05
CA LEU A 38 -12.33 -3.42 -10.79
C LEU A 38 -12.94 -4.55 -9.96
N ARG A 39 -13.83 -5.37 -10.56
CA ARG A 39 -14.43 -6.53 -9.88
C ARG A 39 -13.38 -7.53 -9.37
N LYS A 40 -12.33 -7.79 -10.14
CA LYS A 40 -11.24 -8.69 -9.72
C LYS A 40 -10.48 -8.12 -8.53
N ARG A 41 -10.19 -6.82 -8.53
CA ARG A 41 -9.52 -6.13 -7.39
C ARG A 41 -10.42 -6.08 -6.16
N GLU A 42 -11.72 -5.88 -6.33
CA GLU A 42 -12.68 -5.94 -5.23
C GLU A 42 -12.67 -7.30 -4.55
N ALA A 43 -12.69 -8.38 -5.34
CA ALA A 43 -12.64 -9.75 -4.78
C ALA A 43 -11.36 -10.02 -3.97
N ILE A 44 -10.20 -9.52 -4.43
CA ILE A 44 -8.94 -9.59 -3.69
C ILE A 44 -9.04 -8.79 -2.39
N PHE A 45 -9.57 -7.56 -2.45
CA PHE A 45 -9.76 -6.69 -1.30
C PHE A 45 -10.64 -7.35 -0.23
N ASP A 46 -11.74 -7.99 -0.64
CA ASP A 46 -12.65 -8.71 0.24
C ASP A 46 -11.98 -9.96 0.86
N THR A 47 -11.14 -10.65 0.10
CA THR A 47 -10.35 -11.79 0.60
C THR A 47 -9.42 -11.36 1.73
N TYR A 48 -8.68 -10.26 1.57
CA TYR A 48 -7.86 -9.69 2.64
C TYR A 48 -8.70 -9.28 3.85
N THR A 49 -9.77 -8.54 3.61
CA THR A 49 -10.65 -8.05 4.68
C THR A 49 -11.23 -9.17 5.51
N LYS A 50 -11.66 -10.28 4.88
CA LYS A 50 -12.21 -11.44 5.57
C LYS A 50 -11.24 -12.05 6.59
N VAL A 51 -9.95 -12.10 6.27
CA VAL A 51 -8.92 -12.65 7.17
C VAL A 51 -8.49 -11.64 8.23
N LEU A 52 -8.36 -10.36 7.84
CA LEU A 52 -7.72 -9.34 8.67
C LEU A 52 -8.69 -8.62 9.60
N ALA A 53 -9.99 -8.56 9.29
CA ALA A 53 -10.98 -7.88 10.13
C ALA A 53 -11.18 -8.57 11.50
N GLU A 54 -10.81 -9.84 11.65
CA GLU A 54 -10.83 -10.57 12.91
C GLU A 54 -9.65 -10.23 13.84
N LYS A 55 -8.67 -9.48 13.35
CA LYS A 55 -7.44 -9.15 14.08
C LYS A 55 -7.57 -7.79 14.76
N GLU A 56 -7.52 -7.75 16.08
CA GLU A 56 -7.65 -6.51 16.88
C GLU A 56 -6.59 -5.45 16.54
N TRP A 57 -5.42 -5.89 16.09
CA TRP A 57 -4.33 -5.01 15.68
C TRP A 57 -4.53 -4.41 14.28
N ALA A 58 -5.40 -4.97 13.43
CA ALA A 58 -5.59 -4.53 12.07
C ALA A 58 -6.50 -3.30 11.98
N ILE A 59 -6.07 -2.28 11.26
CA ILE A 59 -6.89 -1.14 10.86
C ILE A 59 -7.17 -1.32 9.36
N ILE A 60 -8.35 -1.85 9.08
CA ILE A 60 -8.79 -2.18 7.72
C ILE A 60 -9.00 -0.91 6.91
N PRO A 61 -8.52 -0.86 5.65
CA PRO A 61 -8.75 0.29 4.80
C PRO A 61 -10.23 0.46 4.46
N PHE A 62 -10.63 1.72 4.22
CA PHE A 62 -11.98 2.07 3.82
C PHE A 62 -12.38 1.37 2.52
N LYS A 63 -13.56 0.78 2.46
CA LYS A 63 -14.12 0.17 1.25
C LYS A 63 -15.13 1.07 0.56
N LYS A 64 -16.30 1.29 1.19
CA LYS A 64 -17.36 2.15 0.66
C LYS A 64 -18.36 2.59 1.74
N ASP A 65 -19.04 3.68 1.45
CA ASP A 65 -20.24 4.15 2.14
C ASP A 65 -21.27 4.69 1.12
N GLU A 66 -22.26 5.43 1.57
CA GLU A 66 -23.32 6.00 0.72
C GLU A 66 -22.80 7.08 -0.25
N THR A 67 -21.62 7.66 0.00
CA THR A 67 -21.10 8.83 -0.71
C THR A 67 -19.89 8.52 -1.59
N LYS A 68 -19.15 7.47 -1.29
CA LYS A 68 -17.89 7.14 -1.96
C LYS A 68 -17.56 5.65 -1.89
N GLU A 69 -16.79 5.21 -2.85
CA GLU A 69 -16.25 3.85 -2.96
C GLU A 69 -14.79 3.91 -3.40
N THR A 70 -13.95 3.01 -2.86
CA THR A 70 -12.55 2.89 -3.29
C THR A 70 -12.48 2.28 -4.70
N SER A 71 -11.42 2.61 -5.45
CA SER A 71 -11.12 1.95 -6.72
C SER A 71 -10.40 0.61 -6.55
N TYR A 72 -10.23 0.13 -5.33
CA TYR A 72 -9.50 -1.10 -4.99
C TYR A 72 -8.09 -1.15 -5.60
N HIS A 73 -7.48 0.01 -5.80
CA HIS A 73 -6.14 0.11 -6.39
C HIS A 73 -5.06 -0.36 -5.40
N LEU A 74 -5.22 -0.01 -4.13
CA LEU A 74 -4.33 -0.38 -3.03
C LEU A 74 -5.12 -1.01 -1.89
N TYR A 75 -4.45 -1.85 -1.11
CA TYR A 75 -4.91 -2.31 0.20
C TYR A 75 -3.94 -1.82 1.28
N PRO A 76 -4.04 -0.56 1.72
CA PRO A 76 -3.15 0.06 2.70
C PRO A 76 -3.56 -0.34 4.11
N LEU A 77 -3.12 -1.51 4.56
CA LEU A 77 -3.36 -1.97 5.92
C LEU A 77 -2.49 -1.18 6.90
N ARG A 78 -3.08 -0.78 8.03
CA ARG A 78 -2.32 -0.21 9.14
C ARG A 78 -2.33 -1.15 10.34
N ILE A 79 -1.21 -1.20 11.07
CA ILE A 79 -1.02 -2.11 12.20
C ILE A 79 -0.94 -1.28 13.48
N LYS A 80 -1.92 -1.43 14.38
CA LYS A 80 -1.95 -0.72 15.66
C LYS A 80 -0.70 -1.04 16.47
N GLY A 81 -0.10 0.01 17.05
CA GLY A 81 1.04 -0.11 17.95
C GLY A 81 2.39 -0.27 17.26
N PHE A 82 2.42 -0.40 15.93
CA PHE A 82 3.67 -0.45 15.17
C PHE A 82 4.18 0.94 14.82
N GLY A 83 5.51 1.05 14.81
CA GLY A 83 6.26 2.12 14.18
C GLY A 83 6.91 1.64 12.88
N GLU A 84 7.88 2.42 12.38
CA GLU A 84 8.60 2.10 11.14
C GLU A 84 9.43 0.82 11.25
N ASP A 85 10.06 0.58 12.39
CA ASP A 85 10.98 -0.55 12.56
C ASP A 85 10.23 -1.89 12.56
N GLU A 86 9.15 -2.01 13.34
CA GLU A 86 8.31 -3.20 13.37
C GLU A 86 7.66 -3.45 12.00
N ARG A 87 7.13 -2.40 11.35
CA ARG A 87 6.58 -2.46 10.00
C ARG A 87 7.61 -2.96 8.99
N ASN A 88 8.84 -2.43 9.05
CA ASN A 88 9.92 -2.82 8.13
C ASN A 88 10.36 -4.27 8.34
N GLU A 89 10.36 -4.76 9.58
CA GLU A 89 10.66 -6.18 9.86
C GLU A 89 9.59 -7.10 9.26
N VAL A 90 8.30 -6.75 9.38
CA VAL A 90 7.22 -7.49 8.70
C VAL A 90 7.41 -7.50 7.18
N ILE A 91 7.72 -6.35 6.56
CA ILE A 91 8.00 -6.27 5.12
C ILE A 91 9.16 -7.20 4.71
N LYS A 92 10.22 -7.25 5.51
CA LYS A 92 11.36 -8.13 5.27
C LYS A 92 10.96 -9.61 5.35
N MET A 93 10.20 -10.00 6.37
CA MET A 93 9.70 -11.37 6.50
C MET A 93 8.81 -11.80 5.33
N LEU A 94 7.94 -10.89 4.85
CA LEU A 94 7.10 -11.14 3.67
C LEU A 94 7.95 -11.27 2.39
N ALA A 95 8.99 -10.44 2.25
CA ALA A 95 9.91 -10.54 1.11
C ALA A 95 10.68 -11.87 1.07
N GLU A 96 11.00 -12.48 2.24
CA GLU A 96 11.60 -13.83 2.34
C GLU A 96 10.63 -14.94 1.88
N LYS A 97 9.33 -14.63 1.77
CA LYS A 97 8.28 -15.50 1.26
C LYS A 97 7.85 -15.16 -0.17
N ASP A 98 8.67 -14.39 -0.90
CA ASP A 98 8.39 -13.86 -2.23
C ASP A 98 7.11 -13.00 -2.32
N ILE A 99 6.67 -12.44 -1.21
CA ILE A 99 5.53 -11.52 -1.14
C ILE A 99 6.04 -10.08 -1.25
N ALA A 100 5.70 -9.42 -2.35
CA ALA A 100 6.05 -8.03 -2.60
C ALA A 100 5.04 -7.10 -1.94
N THR A 101 5.46 -6.36 -0.93
CA THR A 101 4.67 -5.29 -0.30
C THR A 101 5.30 -3.92 -0.55
N ASN A 102 4.53 -2.88 -0.31
CA ASN A 102 4.97 -1.49 -0.48
C ASN A 102 4.50 -0.63 0.69
N VAL A 103 4.87 0.64 0.68
CA VAL A 103 4.38 1.67 1.62
C VAL A 103 3.90 2.88 0.82
N HIS A 104 2.62 3.24 0.95
CA HIS A 104 1.98 4.34 0.25
C HIS A 104 1.42 5.40 1.22
N PHE A 105 2.13 6.51 1.44
CA PHE A 105 3.45 6.88 0.94
C PHE A 105 4.27 7.49 2.07
N LYS A 106 5.62 7.49 1.90
CA LYS A 106 6.47 8.29 2.76
C LYS A 106 6.05 9.77 2.63
N PRO A 107 5.78 10.48 3.76
CA PRO A 107 5.34 11.87 3.73
C PRO A 107 6.35 12.81 3.05
N LEU A 108 5.88 13.75 2.26
CA LEU A 108 6.76 14.69 1.53
C LEU A 108 7.78 15.40 2.43
N PRO A 109 7.45 15.87 3.66
CA PRO A 109 8.43 16.49 4.55
C PRO A 109 9.63 15.61 4.93
N MET A 110 9.54 14.30 4.71
CA MET A 110 10.63 13.36 5.02
C MET A 110 11.66 13.19 3.89
N PHE A 111 11.39 13.72 2.69
CA PHE A 111 12.32 13.65 1.57
C PHE A 111 13.34 14.79 1.60
N THR A 112 14.53 14.54 1.07
CA THR A 112 15.66 15.49 1.08
C THR A 112 15.28 16.86 0.47
N LEU A 113 14.61 16.89 -0.66
CA LEU A 113 14.16 18.13 -1.29
C LEU A 113 13.31 18.98 -0.34
N TYR A 114 12.28 18.38 0.29
CA TYR A 114 11.35 19.12 1.14
C TYR A 114 11.99 19.56 2.46
N LYS A 115 12.89 18.75 3.03
CA LYS A 115 13.70 19.17 4.19
C LYS A 115 14.55 20.38 3.87
N ASN A 116 15.17 20.43 2.69
CA ASN A 116 15.97 21.57 2.24
C ASN A 116 15.11 22.83 1.99
N LEU A 117 13.82 22.67 1.71
CA LEU A 117 12.84 23.77 1.61
C LEU A 117 12.28 24.20 2.99
N GLY A 118 12.73 23.61 4.09
CA GLY A 118 12.35 23.97 5.46
C GLY A 118 11.14 23.21 6.03
N TYR A 119 10.63 22.19 5.36
CA TYR A 119 9.56 21.36 5.90
C TYR A 119 10.10 20.39 6.96
N ASN A 120 9.36 20.26 8.08
CA ASN A 120 9.66 19.29 9.15
C ASN A 120 8.49 18.33 9.32
N ILE A 121 8.75 17.03 9.41
CA ILE A 121 7.71 16.00 9.61
C ILE A 121 6.96 16.17 10.94
N GLU A 122 7.58 16.75 11.95
CA GLU A 122 6.96 17.02 13.25
C GLU A 122 5.74 17.93 13.16
N ASP A 123 5.67 18.79 12.13
CA ASP A 123 4.53 19.65 11.84
C ASP A 123 3.35 18.89 11.22
N TYR A 124 3.55 17.61 10.86
CA TYR A 124 2.59 16.75 10.16
C TYR A 124 2.36 15.41 10.88
N PRO A 125 1.99 15.41 12.19
CA PRO A 125 1.92 14.18 12.99
C PRO A 125 0.93 13.16 12.45
N ASN A 126 -0.19 13.58 11.86
CA ASN A 126 -1.16 12.68 11.27
C ASN A 126 -0.61 11.97 10.02
N ALA A 127 0.15 12.66 9.17
CA ALA A 127 0.78 12.06 7.99
C ALA A 127 1.83 11.03 8.41
N TYR A 128 2.64 11.36 9.42
CA TYR A 128 3.63 10.43 9.97
C TYR A 128 2.98 9.19 10.58
N ALA A 129 1.93 9.37 11.40
CA ALA A 129 1.22 8.27 12.04
C ALA A 129 0.55 7.31 11.03
N GLN A 130 0.11 7.84 9.87
CA GLN A 130 -0.41 7.00 8.79
C GLN A 130 0.70 6.18 8.11
N TYR A 131 1.84 6.81 7.84
CA TYR A 131 2.97 6.20 7.16
C TYR A 131 3.69 5.15 8.02
N ALA A 132 3.90 5.45 9.31
CA ALA A 132 4.79 4.68 10.17
C ALA A 132 4.38 3.20 10.31
N ASN A 133 3.09 2.91 10.29
CA ASN A 133 2.53 1.57 10.50
C ASN A 133 1.75 1.00 9.31
N GLU A 134 1.90 1.60 8.13
CA GLU A 134 1.20 1.17 6.92
C GLU A 134 2.01 0.15 6.13
N ILE A 135 1.33 -0.91 5.65
CA ILE A 135 1.83 -1.88 4.67
C ILE A 135 0.76 -2.02 3.58
N SER A 136 1.13 -1.71 2.34
CA SER A 136 0.28 -1.98 1.19
C SER A 136 0.48 -3.40 0.67
N LEU A 137 -0.58 -4.19 0.73
CA LEU A 137 -0.60 -5.54 0.19
C LEU A 137 -0.75 -5.54 -1.34
N PRO A 138 -0.26 -6.58 -2.04
CA PRO A 138 -0.37 -6.67 -3.49
C PRO A 138 -1.81 -6.76 -3.96
N VAL A 139 -2.23 -5.85 -4.86
CA VAL A 139 -3.54 -5.88 -5.52
C VAL A 139 -3.36 -5.62 -7.01
N TYR A 140 -3.58 -6.66 -7.83
CA TYR A 140 -3.52 -6.56 -9.28
C TYR A 140 -4.46 -7.58 -9.93
N SER A 141 -4.98 -7.30 -11.11
CA SER A 141 -6.09 -8.04 -11.73
C SER A 141 -5.77 -9.50 -12.11
N THR A 142 -4.51 -9.91 -12.04
CA THR A 142 -4.08 -11.29 -12.31
C THR A 142 -3.67 -12.07 -11.05
N LEU A 143 -3.75 -11.44 -9.86
CA LEU A 143 -3.56 -12.12 -8.58
C LEU A 143 -4.73 -13.08 -8.35
N SER A 144 -4.43 -14.35 -8.07
CA SER A 144 -5.45 -15.33 -7.71
C SER A 144 -5.99 -15.08 -6.29
N LEU A 145 -7.21 -15.53 -6.02
CA LEU A 145 -7.76 -15.43 -4.65
C LEU A 145 -7.03 -16.37 -3.67
N GLU A 146 -6.49 -17.48 -4.16
CA GLU A 146 -5.65 -18.39 -3.39
C GLU A 146 -4.35 -17.72 -2.96
N ASP A 147 -3.66 -17.02 -3.89
CA ASP A 147 -2.48 -16.25 -3.57
C ASP A 147 -2.79 -15.08 -2.62
N ALA A 148 -3.95 -14.43 -2.78
CA ALA A 148 -4.38 -13.39 -1.83
C ALA A 148 -4.61 -13.95 -0.42
N GLU A 149 -5.23 -15.12 -0.29
CA GLU A 149 -5.36 -15.80 1.00
C GLU A 149 -3.99 -16.16 1.60
N TYR A 150 -3.07 -16.66 0.77
CA TYR A 150 -1.70 -16.95 1.20
C TYR A 150 -1.01 -15.69 1.74
N VAL A 151 -1.06 -14.58 0.99
CA VAL A 151 -0.51 -13.30 1.43
C VAL A 151 -1.09 -12.87 2.79
N ALA A 152 -2.41 -12.96 2.96
CA ALA A 152 -3.06 -12.59 4.22
C ALA A 152 -2.59 -13.46 5.40
N LYS A 153 -2.46 -14.77 5.20
CA LYS A 153 -1.99 -15.72 6.24
C LYS A 153 -0.54 -15.46 6.63
N GLU A 154 0.34 -15.27 5.65
CA GLU A 154 1.75 -14.97 5.91
C GLU A 154 1.93 -13.60 6.59
N LEU A 155 1.13 -12.60 6.22
CA LEU A 155 1.10 -11.32 6.92
C LEU A 155 0.71 -11.48 8.39
N VAL A 156 -0.37 -12.21 8.68
CA VAL A 156 -0.80 -12.46 10.07
C VAL A 156 0.32 -13.13 10.87
N ALA A 157 0.95 -14.16 10.29
CA ALA A 157 2.06 -14.87 10.96
C ALA A 157 3.26 -13.94 11.23
N ALA A 158 3.60 -13.07 10.28
CA ALA A 158 4.69 -12.11 10.43
C ALA A 158 4.38 -11.06 11.49
N VAL A 159 3.19 -10.45 11.47
CA VAL A 159 2.77 -9.44 12.46
C VAL A 159 2.75 -10.04 13.87
N GLU A 160 2.11 -11.20 14.06
CA GLU A 160 2.02 -11.85 15.37
C GLU A 160 3.38 -12.32 15.90
N LYS A 161 4.37 -12.53 15.03
CA LYS A 161 5.76 -12.83 15.44
C LYS A 161 6.50 -11.57 15.89
N VAL A 162 6.30 -10.43 15.24
CA VAL A 162 6.94 -9.15 15.61
C VAL A 162 6.30 -8.55 16.87
N MET A 163 5.03 -8.83 17.16
CA MET A 163 4.32 -8.38 18.37
C MET A 163 4.77 -9.08 19.66
N LYS A 164 5.47 -10.22 19.57
CA LYS A 164 5.97 -11.00 20.74
C LYS A 164 7.29 -10.46 21.24
#